data_44116e3f9f9b94a0e286abe68f1b529a
#
_entry.id   44116e3f9f9b94a0e286abe68f1b529a
#
_cell.length_a   1.000
_cell.length_b   1.000
_cell.length_c   1.000
_cell.angle_alpha   90.00
_cell.angle_beta   90.00
_cell.angle_gamma   90.00
#
_symmetry.space_group_name_H-M   'P 1'
#
loop_
_entity.id
_entity.type
_entity.pdbx_description
1 polymer ?
#
loop_
_entity_poly.entity_id
_entity_poly.type
_entity_poly.pdbx_seq_one_letter_code
_entity_poly.pdbx_strand_id
1 'polypeptide(L)'
;MKKYIIKGPTNSISGTVNINGAKNSCLPLMAASILFKDKVILKNVPLVKDVITMKNLLISLGSKVEISKTNKMIIKNSKPHKRRVPYKLVSTMRAGVLTMGSLLGRSQKKKIYV
;
A
#
# COMPACT_ATOMS: atom_id res chain seq x y z
N MET A 1 24.89 -14.14 2.72
CA MET A 1 24.78 -12.86 3.46
C MET A 1 25.36 -11.74 2.61
N LYS A 2 24.63 -10.64 2.46
CA LYS A 2 25.15 -9.44 1.78
C LYS A 2 26.03 -8.65 2.75
N LYS A 3 27.15 -8.10 2.27
CA LYS A 3 28.00 -7.19 3.03
C LYS A 3 28.28 -5.93 2.22
N TYR A 4 28.54 -4.85 2.91
CA TYR A 4 28.97 -3.59 2.31
C TYR A 4 30.45 -3.36 2.60
N ILE A 5 31.18 -2.93 1.58
CA ILE A 5 32.59 -2.51 1.72
C ILE A 5 32.63 -1.02 1.40
N ILE A 6 33.01 -0.23 2.40
CA ILE A 6 33.07 1.22 2.29
C ILE A 6 34.52 1.65 2.36
N LYS A 7 34.99 2.37 1.35
CA LYS A 7 36.32 2.96 1.31
C LYS A 7 36.19 4.47 1.52
N GLY A 8 36.97 4.99 2.42
CA GLY A 8 37.06 6.42 2.73
C GLY A 8 38.39 6.74 3.40
N PRO A 9 38.68 7.99 3.74
CA PRO A 9 37.88 9.20 3.43
C PRO A 9 37.92 9.63 1.97
N THR A 10 36.99 10.53 1.60
CA THR A 10 36.96 11.16 0.30
C THR A 10 36.94 12.69 0.45
N ASN A 11 37.61 13.41 -0.46
CA ASN A 11 37.73 14.87 -0.38
C ASN A 11 36.49 15.61 -0.81
N SER A 12 35.66 15.00 -1.67
CA SER A 12 34.40 15.59 -2.11
C SER A 12 33.37 14.51 -2.45
N ILE A 13 32.13 14.81 -2.19
CA ILE A 13 30.99 13.95 -2.56
C ILE A 13 30.00 14.82 -3.33
N SER A 14 29.67 14.41 -4.56
CA SER A 14 28.64 15.06 -5.35
C SER A 14 27.86 14.02 -6.15
N GLY A 15 26.60 14.29 -6.41
CA GLY A 15 25.74 13.41 -7.17
C GLY A 15 24.29 13.56 -6.75
N THR A 16 23.41 12.84 -7.43
CA THR A 16 21.98 12.83 -7.17
C THR A 16 21.53 11.43 -6.79
N VAL A 17 20.81 11.31 -5.69
CA VAL A 17 20.18 10.06 -5.26
C VAL A 17 18.67 10.23 -5.33
N ASN A 18 18.01 9.37 -6.11
CA ASN A 18 16.56 9.31 -6.14
C ASN A 18 16.07 8.41 -5.00
N ILE A 19 15.24 8.99 -4.12
CA ILE A 19 14.71 8.27 -2.97
C ILE A 19 13.36 7.65 -3.33
N ASN A 20 13.21 6.36 -3.10
CA ASN A 20 11.94 5.67 -3.26
C ASN A 20 10.91 6.13 -2.21
N GLY A 21 9.64 5.97 -2.53
CA GLY A 21 8.56 6.22 -1.58
C GLY A 21 8.69 5.35 -0.33
N ALA A 22 8.21 5.87 0.81
CA ALA A 22 8.28 5.16 2.08
C ALA A 22 7.16 4.13 2.20
N LYS A 23 7.50 2.91 2.58
CA LYS A 23 6.53 1.84 2.87
C LYS A 23 5.49 2.29 3.91
N ASN A 24 5.95 2.88 5.00
CA ASN A 24 5.09 3.26 6.13
C ASN A 24 4.12 4.40 5.81
N SER A 25 4.37 5.17 4.75
CA SER A 25 3.42 6.15 4.22
C SER A 25 2.51 5.52 3.17
N CYS A 26 3.05 4.63 2.35
CA CYS A 26 2.31 3.99 1.27
C CYS A 26 1.15 3.11 1.78
N LEU A 27 1.40 2.29 2.80
CA LEU A 27 0.39 1.37 3.32
C LEU A 27 -0.86 2.07 3.87
N PRO A 28 -0.76 3.11 4.72
CA PRO A 28 -1.94 3.88 5.15
C PRO A 28 -2.67 4.57 3.99
N LEU A 29 -1.95 5.09 3.00
CA LEU A 29 -2.57 5.71 1.81
C LEU A 29 -3.34 4.68 0.98
N MET A 30 -2.80 3.48 0.83
CA MET A 30 -3.51 2.38 0.18
C MET A 30 -4.80 2.00 0.93
N ALA A 31 -4.75 1.90 2.26
CA ALA A 31 -5.94 1.65 3.07
C ALA A 31 -6.96 2.79 2.96
N ALA A 32 -6.50 4.03 3.03
CA ALA A 32 -7.36 5.22 2.90
C ALA A 32 -8.02 5.32 1.53
N SER A 33 -7.42 4.75 0.48
CA SER A 33 -7.99 4.77 -0.87
C SER A 33 -9.40 4.16 -0.94
N ILE A 34 -9.73 3.24 -0.02
CA ILE A 34 -11.05 2.62 0.07
C ILE A 34 -12.15 3.67 0.30
N LEU A 35 -11.84 4.78 0.95
CA LEU A 35 -12.80 5.85 1.24
C LEU A 35 -13.23 6.62 -0.01
N PHE A 36 -12.47 6.54 -1.09
CA PHE A 36 -12.74 7.27 -2.32
C PHE A 36 -13.50 6.40 -3.32
N LYS A 37 -14.57 6.93 -3.88
CA LYS A 37 -15.35 6.26 -4.94
C LYS A 37 -14.62 6.30 -6.29
N ASP A 38 -13.87 7.36 -6.50
CA ASP A 38 -13.13 7.59 -7.73
C ASP A 38 -11.76 6.91 -7.72
N LYS A 39 -11.07 7.05 -8.84
CA LYS A 39 -9.72 6.55 -9.03
C LYS A 39 -8.72 7.29 -8.13
N VAL A 40 -7.92 6.54 -7.38
CA VAL A 40 -6.78 7.06 -6.60
C VAL A 40 -5.49 6.67 -7.30
N ILE A 41 -4.58 7.61 -7.45
CA ILE A 41 -3.26 7.39 -8.06
C ILE A 41 -2.18 7.68 -7.02
N LEU A 42 -1.38 6.68 -6.70
CA LEU A 42 -0.20 6.82 -5.86
C LEU A 42 1.05 6.77 -6.76
N LYS A 43 1.93 7.76 -6.63
CA LYS A 43 3.18 7.82 -7.37
C LYS A 43 4.35 7.40 -6.49
N ASN A 44 5.43 6.94 -7.12
CA ASN A 44 6.66 6.54 -6.43
C ASN A 44 6.41 5.47 -5.35
N VAL A 45 5.63 4.46 -5.68
CA VAL A 45 5.27 3.37 -4.77
C VAL A 45 6.45 2.41 -4.60
N PRO A 46 6.90 2.12 -3.37
CA PRO A 46 7.96 1.14 -3.16
C PRO A 46 7.41 -0.28 -3.34
N LEU A 47 8.01 -1.07 -4.24
CA LEU A 47 7.55 -2.43 -4.53
C LEU A 47 8.15 -3.45 -3.54
N VAL A 48 7.89 -3.25 -2.27
CA VAL A 48 8.28 -4.17 -1.20
C VAL A 48 7.16 -5.16 -0.87
N LYS A 49 7.51 -6.24 -0.17
CA LYS A 49 6.58 -7.35 0.14
C LYS A 49 5.27 -6.87 0.78
N ASP A 50 5.34 -5.97 1.76
CA ASP A 50 4.15 -5.48 2.45
C ASP A 50 3.20 -4.72 1.53
N VAL A 51 3.74 -3.95 0.58
CA VAL A 51 2.94 -3.23 -0.42
C VAL A 51 2.22 -4.20 -1.35
N ILE A 52 2.89 -5.27 -1.77
CA ILE A 52 2.27 -6.32 -2.57
C ILE A 52 1.19 -7.07 -1.78
N THR A 53 1.44 -7.36 -0.51
CA THR A 53 0.43 -7.98 0.37
C THR A 53 -0.80 -7.06 0.54
N MET A 54 -0.59 -5.75 0.76
CA MET A 54 -1.68 -4.78 0.84
C MET A 54 -2.45 -4.68 -0.49
N LYS A 55 -1.76 -4.70 -1.62
CA LYS A 55 -2.40 -4.77 -2.94
C LYS A 55 -3.34 -5.98 -3.03
N ASN A 56 -2.86 -7.15 -2.65
CA ASN A 56 -3.66 -8.38 -2.68
C ASN A 56 -4.85 -8.31 -1.73
N LEU A 57 -4.67 -7.69 -0.57
CA LEU A 57 -5.78 -7.44 0.36
C LEU A 57 -6.84 -6.54 -0.26
N LEU A 58 -6.47 -5.42 -0.86
CA LEU A 58 -7.40 -4.50 -1.54
C LEU A 58 -8.16 -5.20 -2.67
N ILE A 59 -7.46 -6.03 -3.47
CA ILE A 59 -8.09 -6.81 -4.55
C ILE A 59 -9.11 -7.80 -3.96
N SER A 60 -8.76 -8.50 -2.89
CA SER A 60 -9.67 -9.45 -2.23
C SER A 60 -10.92 -8.77 -1.67
N LEU A 61 -10.83 -7.48 -1.31
CA LEU A 61 -11.95 -6.68 -0.83
C LEU A 61 -12.82 -6.10 -1.94
N GLY A 62 -12.37 -6.16 -3.19
CA GLY A 62 -13.14 -5.72 -4.36
C GLY A 62 -12.58 -4.51 -5.09
N SER A 63 -11.43 -3.96 -4.67
CA SER A 63 -10.74 -2.91 -5.41
C SER A 63 -10.06 -3.49 -6.66
N LYS A 64 -9.92 -2.66 -7.69
CA LYS A 64 -9.03 -2.95 -8.83
C LYS A 64 -7.74 -2.19 -8.62
N VAL A 65 -6.61 -2.90 -8.60
CA VAL A 65 -5.30 -2.31 -8.35
C VAL A 65 -4.33 -2.69 -9.46
N GLU A 66 -3.75 -1.69 -10.09
CA GLU A 66 -2.76 -1.83 -11.15
C GLU A 66 -1.48 -1.10 -10.76
N ILE A 67 -0.32 -1.69 -11.06
CA ILE A 67 0.98 -1.06 -10.86
C ILE A 67 1.66 -0.93 -12.21
N SER A 68 2.03 0.30 -12.59
CA SER A 68 2.75 0.57 -13.83
C SER A 68 4.25 0.33 -13.68
N LYS A 69 4.96 0.27 -14.82
CA LYS A 69 6.43 0.16 -14.86
C LYS A 69 7.16 1.33 -14.16
N THR A 70 6.49 2.48 -14.01
CA THR A 70 7.04 3.68 -13.34
C THR A 70 6.69 3.74 -11.86
N ASN A 71 6.37 2.62 -11.23
CA ASN A 71 5.98 2.53 -9.83
C ASN A 71 4.78 3.43 -9.45
N LYS A 72 3.88 3.60 -10.40
CA LYS A 72 2.61 4.29 -10.19
C LYS A 72 1.53 3.23 -9.92
N MET A 73 0.85 3.35 -8.80
CA MET A 73 -0.27 2.47 -8.45
C MET A 73 -1.58 3.19 -8.70
N ILE A 74 -2.49 2.52 -9.40
CA ILE A 74 -3.83 3.02 -9.69
C ILE A 74 -4.83 2.12 -8.97
N ILE A 75 -5.62 2.70 -8.08
CA ILE A 75 -6.64 1.99 -7.28
C ILE A 75 -8.01 2.52 -7.67
N LYS A 76 -8.91 1.62 -8.07
CA LYS A 76 -10.29 1.94 -8.45
C LYS A 76 -11.25 1.22 -7.52
N ASN A 77 -12.19 1.95 -6.96
CA ASN A 77 -13.16 1.49 -5.97
C ASN A 77 -14.59 1.73 -6.43
N SER A 78 -14.90 1.41 -7.69
CA SER A 78 -16.21 1.67 -8.32
C SER A 78 -17.34 0.81 -7.75
N LYS A 79 -17.04 -0.33 -7.15
CA LYS A 79 -18.03 -1.25 -6.55
C LYS A 79 -17.96 -1.22 -5.02
N PRO A 80 -19.07 -1.57 -4.32
CA PRO A 80 -19.02 -1.75 -2.88
C PRO A 80 -18.03 -2.82 -2.49
N HIS A 81 -17.26 -2.57 -1.42
CA HIS A 81 -16.28 -3.52 -0.91
C HIS A 81 -16.95 -4.63 -0.12
N LYS A 82 -16.29 -5.77 -0.08
CA LYS A 82 -16.63 -6.86 0.84
C LYS A 82 -16.42 -6.40 2.28
N ARG A 83 -17.29 -6.81 3.18
CA ARG A 83 -17.22 -6.46 4.60
C ARG A 83 -16.44 -7.46 5.45
N ARG A 84 -16.06 -8.59 4.87
CA ARG A 84 -15.22 -9.59 5.54
C ARG A 84 -13.79 -9.43 5.06
N VAL A 85 -12.91 -9.15 6.00
CA VAL A 85 -11.47 -8.98 5.74
C VAL A 85 -10.79 -10.33 5.95
N PRO A 86 -10.02 -10.85 4.96
CA PRO A 86 -9.35 -12.13 5.11
C PRO A 86 -8.29 -12.10 6.23
N TYR A 87 -8.52 -12.85 7.29
CA TYR A 87 -7.61 -12.90 8.45
C TYR A 87 -6.17 -13.25 8.04
N LYS A 88 -6.02 -14.21 7.14
CA LYS A 88 -4.70 -14.63 6.66
C LYS A 88 -3.86 -13.48 6.09
N LEU A 89 -4.48 -12.54 5.39
CA LEU A 89 -3.77 -11.37 4.85
C LEU A 89 -3.51 -10.30 5.90
N VAL A 90 -4.47 -10.08 6.80
CA VAL A 90 -4.34 -9.08 7.87
C VAL A 90 -3.31 -9.50 8.91
N SER A 91 -3.24 -10.79 9.24
CA SER A 91 -2.32 -11.31 10.27
C SER A 91 -0.84 -11.21 9.88
N THR A 92 -0.54 -11.15 8.58
CA THR A 92 0.84 -11.04 8.08
C THR A 92 1.38 -9.62 8.07
N MET A 93 0.52 -8.61 8.32
CA MET A 93 0.86 -7.21 8.13
C MET A 93 0.05 -6.32 9.06
N ARG A 94 0.74 -5.58 9.97
CA ARG A 94 0.08 -4.67 10.93
C ARG A 94 -0.81 -3.64 10.25
N ALA A 95 -0.35 -3.07 9.13
CA ALA A 95 -1.08 -2.06 8.39
C ALA A 95 -2.41 -2.58 7.80
N GLY A 96 -2.59 -3.88 7.67
CA GLY A 96 -3.82 -4.49 7.18
C GLY A 96 -5.04 -4.13 8.03
N VAL A 97 -4.85 -3.92 9.32
CA VAL A 97 -5.93 -3.52 10.24
C VAL A 97 -6.52 -2.14 9.88
N LEU A 98 -5.76 -1.27 9.23
CA LEU A 98 -6.22 0.06 8.81
C LEU A 98 -7.36 -0.04 7.78
N THR A 99 -7.41 -1.11 7.00
CA THR A 99 -8.49 -1.33 6.03
C THR A 99 -9.85 -1.47 6.71
N MET A 100 -9.89 -1.96 7.93
CA MET A 100 -11.13 -2.11 8.70
C MET A 100 -11.78 -0.76 8.98
N GLY A 101 -10.99 0.26 9.38
CA GLY A 101 -11.47 1.61 9.59
C GLY A 101 -12.01 2.24 8.30
N SER A 102 -11.30 2.09 7.20
CA SER A 102 -11.71 2.61 5.90
C SER A 102 -12.99 1.91 5.38
N LEU A 103 -13.07 0.59 5.54
CA LEU A 103 -14.27 -0.17 5.19
C LEU A 103 -15.48 0.25 6.03
N LEU A 104 -15.28 0.44 7.33
CA LEU A 104 -16.33 0.90 8.23
C LEU A 104 -16.81 2.30 7.86
N GLY A 105 -15.88 3.21 7.57
CA GLY A 105 -16.19 4.57 7.14
C GLY A 105 -16.98 4.64 5.84
N ARG A 106 -16.71 3.72 4.91
CA ARG A 106 -17.42 3.64 3.64
C ARG A 106 -18.72 2.82 3.70
N SER A 107 -18.82 1.88 4.63
CA SER A 107 -19.95 0.95 4.72
C SER A 107 -21.19 1.61 5.28
N GLN A 108 -22.30 1.48 4.58
CA GLN A 108 -23.60 1.93 5.07
C GLN A 108 -24.12 1.07 6.24
N LYS A 109 -23.72 -0.20 6.31
CA LYS A 109 -24.17 -1.14 7.35
C LYS A 109 -23.36 -1.10 8.64
N LYS A 110 -22.29 -0.30 8.70
CA LYS A 110 -21.44 -0.07 9.88
C LYS A 110 -20.99 -1.34 10.63
N LYS A 111 -20.82 -2.44 9.92
CA LYS A 111 -20.30 -3.71 10.47
C LYS A 111 -19.26 -4.30 9.54
N ILE A 112 -18.08 -4.59 10.08
CA ILE A 112 -16.97 -5.23 9.36
C ILE A 112 -16.58 -6.48 10.15
N TYR A 113 -16.23 -7.52 9.44
CA TYR A 113 -15.86 -8.83 10.01
C TYR A 113 -14.43 -9.20 9.62
N VAL A 114 -13.74 -9.82 10.50
CA VAL A 114 -12.41 -10.40 10.28
C VAL A 114 -12.48 -11.91 10.33
#